data_f03b1dfdddd95b22500e770f23cd9e68
#
_entry.id   f03b1dfdddd95b22500e770f23cd9e68
#
_cell.length_a   1.000
_cell.length_b   1.000
_cell.length_c   1.000
_cell.angle_alpha   90.00
_cell.angle_beta   90.00
_cell.angle_gamma   90.00
#
_symmetry.space_group_name_H-M   'P 1'
#
loop_
_entity.id
_entity.type
_entity.pdbx_description
1 polymer ?
#
loop_
_entity_poly.entity_id
_entity_poly.type
_entity_poly.pdbx_seq_one_letter_code
_entity_poly.pdbx_strand_id
1 'polypeptide(L)'
;INGPLAYEYCRGLKVILHHYVPHEDPAHRTYAQLMPATRRGILGAALSAKPVLLEPILGIEIKCTAEQIGAVSGVISSKRGKMLKVEQKGVLTMIDGEVPASETFDLSQSMRGATSGKAIWNTHFKAWSPAPKSVMSEIVSDIRKRKGLDPEPPRASEFIDKE
;
A
#
# COMPACT_ATOMS: atom_id res chain seq x y z
N ILE A 1 12.52 -6.29 -6.73
CA ILE A 1 12.55 -5.15 -7.67
C ILE A 1 11.65 -4.07 -7.11
N ASN A 2 12.14 -2.84 -7.07
CA ASN A 2 11.35 -1.68 -6.68
C ASN A 2 10.48 -1.25 -7.86
N GLY A 3 9.21 -1.01 -7.58
CA GLY A 3 8.23 -0.61 -8.59
C GLY A 3 8.35 0.85 -9.03
N PRO A 4 7.81 1.19 -10.20
CA PRO A 4 7.97 2.52 -10.77
C PRO A 4 7.14 3.61 -10.07
N LEU A 5 6.05 3.28 -9.38
CA LEU A 5 5.17 4.29 -8.76
C LEU A 5 5.85 5.02 -7.60
N ALA A 6 6.21 4.31 -6.55
CA ALA A 6 6.72 4.89 -5.31
C ALA A 6 8.05 4.28 -4.85
N TYR A 7 8.73 3.56 -5.75
CA TYR A 7 9.97 2.85 -5.45
C TYR A 7 9.82 1.89 -4.25
N GLU A 8 8.62 1.29 -4.12
CA GLU A 8 8.30 0.23 -3.17
C GLU A 8 8.45 -1.14 -3.82
N TYR A 9 8.60 -2.20 -3.03
CA TYR A 9 8.73 -3.56 -3.55
C TYR A 9 7.49 -4.00 -4.33
N CYS A 10 7.71 -4.51 -5.56
CA CYS A 10 6.63 -5.09 -6.34
C CYS A 10 6.11 -6.38 -5.72
N ARG A 11 4.79 -6.54 -5.75
CA ARG A 11 4.07 -7.76 -5.37
C ARG A 11 3.10 -8.14 -6.47
N GLY A 12 2.88 -9.45 -6.65
CA GLY A 12 1.92 -9.95 -7.64
C GLY A 12 2.31 -9.66 -9.10
N LEU A 13 3.60 -9.40 -9.38
CA LEU A 13 4.09 -9.12 -10.71
C LEU A 13 4.58 -10.42 -11.38
N LYS A 14 4.08 -10.69 -12.59
CA LYS A 14 4.60 -11.70 -13.49
C LYS A 14 5.22 -11.01 -14.70
N VAL A 15 6.51 -11.23 -14.94
CA VAL A 15 7.24 -10.71 -16.09
C VAL A 15 7.49 -11.85 -17.06
N ILE A 16 7.12 -11.67 -18.33
CA ILE A 16 7.32 -12.65 -19.39
C ILE A 16 8.17 -11.98 -20.46
N LEU A 17 9.34 -12.56 -20.75
CA LEU A 17 10.17 -12.16 -21.86
C LEU A 17 9.64 -12.86 -23.12
N HIS A 18 9.04 -12.12 -24.03
CA HIS A 18 8.49 -12.66 -25.28
C HIS A 18 9.53 -12.75 -26.38
N HIS A 19 10.39 -11.75 -26.46
CA HIS A 19 11.36 -11.67 -27.55
C HIS A 19 12.62 -10.95 -27.07
N TYR A 20 13.75 -11.41 -27.55
CA TYR A 20 15.07 -10.82 -27.31
C TYR A 20 15.90 -10.89 -28.60
N VAL A 21 16.35 -9.76 -29.08
CA VAL A 21 17.27 -9.65 -30.20
C VAL A 21 18.65 -9.30 -29.65
N PRO A 22 19.60 -10.24 -29.61
CA PRO A 22 20.96 -9.93 -29.19
C PRO A 22 21.65 -9.03 -30.19
N HIS A 23 22.43 -8.05 -29.72
CA HIS A 23 23.33 -7.29 -30.59
C HIS A 23 24.31 -8.23 -31.28
N GLU A 24 24.70 -7.93 -32.54
CA GLU A 24 25.61 -8.80 -33.30
C GLU A 24 26.99 -8.89 -32.63
N ASP A 25 27.54 -7.75 -32.14
CA ASP A 25 28.79 -7.72 -31.42
C ASP A 25 28.64 -8.23 -29.98
N PRO A 26 29.38 -9.31 -29.61
CA PRO A 26 29.38 -9.83 -28.23
C PRO A 26 29.78 -8.81 -27.15
N ALA A 27 30.59 -7.82 -27.48
CA ALA A 27 30.97 -6.76 -26.53
C ALA A 27 29.76 -5.96 -25.99
N HIS A 28 28.69 -5.90 -26.79
CA HIS A 28 27.43 -5.25 -26.43
C HIS A 28 26.43 -6.18 -25.74
N ARG A 29 26.81 -7.40 -25.38
CA ARG A 29 25.99 -8.38 -24.66
C ARG A 29 26.42 -8.56 -23.20
N THR A 30 27.23 -7.64 -22.69
CA THR A 30 27.73 -7.71 -21.31
C THR A 30 26.63 -7.45 -20.30
N TYR A 31 26.80 -7.94 -19.06
CA TYR A 31 25.90 -7.69 -17.96
C TYR A 31 25.66 -6.19 -17.73
N ALA A 32 26.71 -5.38 -17.85
CA ALA A 32 26.65 -3.93 -17.69
C ALA A 32 25.68 -3.24 -18.66
N GLN A 33 25.47 -3.80 -19.84
CA GLN A 33 24.54 -3.26 -20.85
C GLN A 33 23.15 -3.93 -20.80
N LEU A 34 23.11 -5.24 -20.58
CA LEU A 34 21.84 -5.96 -20.54
C LEU A 34 21.00 -5.60 -19.31
N MET A 35 21.63 -5.39 -18.18
CA MET A 35 20.91 -5.10 -16.92
C MET A 35 20.11 -3.78 -16.96
N PRO A 36 20.68 -2.66 -17.39
CA PRO A 36 19.93 -1.41 -17.57
C PRO A 36 18.79 -1.52 -18.59
N ALA A 37 19.06 -2.15 -19.74
CA ALA A 37 18.06 -2.34 -20.80
C ALA A 37 16.87 -3.18 -20.29
N THR A 38 17.16 -4.33 -19.64
CA THR A 38 16.13 -5.18 -19.03
C THR A 38 15.33 -4.43 -17.97
N ARG A 39 16.00 -3.66 -17.11
CA ARG A 39 15.32 -2.84 -16.09
C ARG A 39 14.39 -1.83 -16.72
N ARG A 40 14.83 -1.10 -17.75
CA ARG A 40 13.99 -0.15 -18.50
C ARG A 40 12.77 -0.85 -19.09
N GLY A 41 12.95 -1.96 -19.79
CA GLY A 41 11.86 -2.74 -20.37
C GLY A 41 10.83 -3.19 -19.33
N ILE A 42 11.27 -3.70 -18.17
CA ILE A 42 10.40 -4.12 -17.08
C ILE A 42 9.62 -2.92 -16.51
N LEU A 43 10.27 -1.79 -16.28
CA LEU A 43 9.63 -0.60 -15.71
C LEU A 43 8.61 0.01 -16.68
N GLY A 44 8.94 0.09 -17.98
CA GLY A 44 8.02 0.57 -19.01
C GLY A 44 6.79 -0.34 -19.15
N ALA A 45 7.00 -1.65 -19.18
CA ALA A 45 5.92 -2.63 -19.23
C ALA A 45 5.02 -2.56 -17.97
N ALA A 46 5.64 -2.44 -16.78
CA ALA A 46 4.92 -2.33 -15.53
C ALA A 46 4.05 -1.07 -15.48
N LEU A 47 4.54 0.09 -15.95
CA LEU A 47 3.77 1.33 -16.02
C LEU A 47 2.61 1.23 -17.03
N SER A 48 2.85 0.59 -18.19
CA SER A 48 1.82 0.35 -19.19
C SER A 48 0.70 -0.57 -18.67
N ALA A 49 1.02 -1.47 -17.76
CA ALA A 49 0.06 -2.36 -17.10
C ALA A 49 -0.79 -1.68 -16.01
N LYS A 50 -0.69 -0.37 -15.86
CA LYS A 50 -1.45 0.43 -14.86
C LYS A 50 -1.28 -0.10 -13.43
N PRO A 51 -0.07 -0.05 -12.89
CA PRO A 51 0.22 -0.55 -11.56
C PRO A 51 -0.56 0.22 -10.49
N VAL A 52 -0.87 -0.44 -9.38
CA VAL A 52 -1.51 0.16 -8.22
C VAL A 52 -0.58 0.10 -7.01
N LEU A 53 -0.69 1.08 -6.13
CA LEU A 53 -0.03 1.04 -4.83
C LEU A 53 -0.83 0.12 -3.91
N LEU A 54 -0.15 -0.83 -3.25
CA LEU A 54 -0.73 -1.66 -2.21
C LEU A 54 -0.41 -1.07 -0.84
N GLU A 55 -1.41 -0.99 0.03
CA GLU A 55 -1.24 -0.63 1.43
C GLU A 55 -1.50 -1.85 2.33
N PRO A 56 -0.77 -1.99 3.45
CA PRO A 56 -1.04 -3.04 4.41
C PRO A 56 -2.32 -2.71 5.19
N ILE A 57 -3.22 -3.68 5.25
CA ILE A 57 -4.44 -3.63 6.05
C ILE A 57 -4.21 -4.43 7.32
N LEU A 58 -4.47 -3.80 8.45
CA LEU A 58 -4.47 -4.44 9.75
C LEU A 58 -5.89 -4.87 10.13
N GLY A 59 -6.03 -6.09 10.61
CA GLY A 59 -7.18 -6.48 11.39
C GLY A 59 -7.09 -5.82 12.77
N ILE A 60 -8.20 -5.33 13.28
CA ILE A 60 -8.31 -4.75 14.61
C ILE A 60 -9.41 -5.44 15.39
N GLU A 61 -9.08 -5.90 16.59
CA GLU A 61 -10.03 -6.48 17.54
C GLU A 61 -10.15 -5.55 18.72
N ILE A 62 -11.38 -5.10 19.04
CA ILE A 62 -11.63 -4.12 20.08
C ILE A 62 -12.60 -4.71 21.10
N LYS A 63 -12.30 -4.51 22.37
CA LYS A 63 -13.17 -4.83 23.51
C LYS A 63 -13.58 -3.52 24.18
N CYS A 64 -14.88 -3.27 24.26
CA CYS A 64 -15.43 -2.06 24.88
C CYS A 64 -16.80 -2.35 25.52
N THR A 65 -17.38 -1.38 26.19
CA THR A 65 -18.77 -1.48 26.65
C THR A 65 -19.74 -1.08 25.53
N ALA A 66 -21.00 -1.51 25.63
CA ALA A 66 -22.02 -1.21 24.61
C ALA A 66 -22.17 0.31 24.36
N GLU A 67 -22.04 1.13 25.39
CA GLU A 67 -22.12 2.60 25.30
C GLU A 67 -21.03 3.22 24.42
N GLN A 68 -19.90 2.52 24.24
CA GLN A 68 -18.73 3.02 23.52
C GLN A 68 -18.72 2.63 22.03
N ILE A 69 -19.64 1.79 21.58
CA ILE A 69 -19.67 1.30 20.18
C ILE A 69 -19.70 2.47 19.21
N GLY A 70 -20.51 3.50 19.47
CA GLY A 70 -20.59 4.68 18.61
C GLY A 70 -19.27 5.47 18.53
N ALA A 71 -18.61 5.66 19.67
CA ALA A 71 -17.31 6.34 19.74
C ALA A 71 -16.22 5.55 19.01
N VAL A 72 -16.17 4.24 19.23
CA VAL A 72 -15.24 3.32 18.52
C VAL A 72 -15.50 3.34 17.02
N SER A 73 -16.77 3.26 16.61
CA SER A 73 -17.16 3.35 15.20
C SER A 73 -16.69 4.65 14.54
N GLY A 74 -16.86 5.78 15.25
CA GLY A 74 -16.39 7.08 14.78
C GLY A 74 -14.87 7.10 14.57
N VAL A 75 -14.11 6.56 15.52
CA VAL A 75 -12.64 6.48 15.39
C VAL A 75 -12.24 5.60 14.21
N ILE A 76 -12.78 4.38 14.09
CA ILE A 76 -12.45 3.48 12.99
C ILE A 76 -12.79 4.10 11.64
N SER A 77 -13.96 4.73 11.52
CA SER A 77 -14.39 5.39 10.28
C SER A 77 -13.49 6.58 9.91
N SER A 78 -13.07 7.40 10.88
CA SER A 78 -12.15 8.53 10.64
C SER A 78 -10.76 8.08 10.18
N LYS A 79 -10.40 6.80 10.43
CA LYS A 79 -9.15 6.15 10.02
C LYS A 79 -9.29 5.33 8.74
N ARG A 80 -10.24 5.62 7.88
CA ARG A 80 -10.56 4.85 6.67
C ARG A 80 -10.83 3.36 6.95
N GLY A 81 -11.07 3.02 8.21
CA GLY A 81 -11.33 1.66 8.65
C GLY A 81 -12.77 1.23 8.42
N LYS A 82 -13.01 -0.05 8.61
CA LYS A 82 -14.35 -0.68 8.52
C LYS A 82 -14.57 -1.57 9.71
N MET A 83 -15.75 -1.50 10.32
CA MET A 83 -16.21 -2.52 11.26
C MET A 83 -16.81 -3.67 10.47
N LEU A 84 -16.41 -4.89 10.79
CA LEU A 84 -16.84 -6.11 10.11
C LEU A 84 -17.86 -6.90 10.93
N LYS A 85 -17.65 -6.93 12.25
CA LYS A 85 -18.48 -7.72 13.17
C LYS A 85 -18.56 -7.00 14.51
N VAL A 86 -19.74 -7.09 15.14
CA VAL A 86 -19.99 -6.61 16.49
C VAL A 86 -20.74 -7.71 17.25
N GLU A 87 -20.17 -8.18 18.33
CA GLU A 87 -20.76 -9.23 19.17
C GLU A 87 -20.81 -8.81 20.63
N GLN A 88 -21.98 -8.93 21.24
CA GLN A 88 -22.12 -8.75 22.69
C GLN A 88 -21.70 -10.04 23.40
N LYS A 89 -20.74 -9.95 24.34
CA LYS A 89 -20.34 -11.07 25.20
C LYS A 89 -20.42 -10.65 26.66
N GLY A 90 -21.58 -10.91 27.27
CA GLY A 90 -21.88 -10.45 28.62
C GLY A 90 -21.93 -8.93 28.69
N VAL A 91 -21.10 -8.32 29.55
CA VAL A 91 -21.02 -6.86 29.75
C VAL A 91 -20.11 -6.17 28.73
N LEU A 92 -19.36 -6.92 27.96
CA LEU A 92 -18.43 -6.40 26.95
C LEU A 92 -18.96 -6.65 25.54
N THR A 93 -18.63 -5.73 24.66
CA THR A 93 -18.82 -5.85 23.22
C THR A 93 -17.46 -6.08 22.57
N MET A 94 -17.42 -7.11 21.71
CA MET A 94 -16.27 -7.42 20.84
C MET A 94 -16.55 -6.85 19.46
N ILE A 95 -15.62 -6.08 18.94
CA ILE A 95 -15.70 -5.48 17.60
C ILE A 95 -14.50 -5.95 16.80
N ASP A 96 -14.75 -6.60 15.67
CA ASP A 96 -13.74 -6.93 14.69
C ASP A 96 -13.83 -5.93 13.54
N GLY A 97 -12.68 -5.43 13.11
CA GLY A 97 -12.61 -4.43 12.05
C GLY A 97 -11.31 -4.52 11.24
N GLU A 98 -11.20 -3.61 10.32
CA GLU A 98 -10.03 -3.43 9.47
C GLU A 98 -9.64 -1.94 9.44
N VAL A 99 -8.35 -1.66 9.41
CA VAL A 99 -7.82 -0.31 9.28
C VAL A 99 -6.52 -0.32 8.48
N PRO A 100 -6.29 0.64 7.56
CA PRO A 100 -5.00 0.77 6.89
C PRO A 100 -3.89 1.09 7.91
N ALA A 101 -2.74 0.44 7.78
CA ALA A 101 -1.63 0.63 8.72
C ALA A 101 -1.16 2.09 8.78
N SER A 102 -1.22 2.83 7.67
CA SER A 102 -0.86 4.25 7.61
C SER A 102 -1.71 5.14 8.52
N GLU A 103 -2.92 4.71 8.85
CA GLU A 103 -3.86 5.45 9.69
C GLU A 103 -3.78 5.10 11.19
N THR A 104 -2.86 4.21 11.56
CA THR A 104 -2.80 3.70 12.94
C THR A 104 -1.80 4.41 13.84
N PHE A 105 -1.01 5.35 13.32
CA PHE A 105 0.05 6.01 14.10
C PHE A 105 -0.47 6.77 15.32
N ASP A 106 -1.62 7.40 15.21
CA ASP A 106 -2.30 8.13 16.30
C ASP A 106 -3.54 7.40 16.85
N LEU A 107 -3.75 6.14 16.43
CA LEU A 107 -4.92 5.34 16.82
C LEU A 107 -5.06 5.22 18.34
N SER A 108 -3.95 5.05 19.06
CA SER A 108 -3.94 4.96 20.52
C SER A 108 -4.47 6.22 21.18
N GLN A 109 -4.07 7.38 20.69
CA GLN A 109 -4.57 8.66 21.21
C GLN A 109 -6.05 8.86 20.90
N SER A 110 -6.45 8.59 19.64
CA SER A 110 -7.82 8.70 19.19
C SER A 110 -8.78 7.79 19.98
N MET A 111 -8.40 6.52 20.16
CA MET A 111 -9.18 5.54 20.92
C MET A 111 -9.30 5.92 22.40
N ARG A 112 -8.19 6.29 23.04
CA ARG A 112 -8.23 6.71 24.46
C ARG A 112 -9.11 7.94 24.65
N GLY A 113 -8.99 8.94 23.78
CA GLY A 113 -9.82 10.15 23.83
C GLY A 113 -11.32 9.83 23.68
N ALA A 114 -11.67 9.02 22.66
CA ALA A 114 -13.05 8.68 22.36
C ALA A 114 -13.72 7.78 23.40
N THR A 115 -12.95 6.89 24.07
CA THR A 115 -13.49 5.89 25.00
C THR A 115 -13.13 6.15 26.46
N SER A 116 -12.53 7.30 26.77
CA SER A 116 -12.00 7.61 28.12
C SER A 116 -11.07 6.51 28.65
N GLY A 117 -10.30 5.88 27.75
CA GLY A 117 -9.37 4.81 28.09
C GLY A 117 -10.00 3.45 28.43
N LYS A 118 -11.30 3.27 28.24
CA LYS A 118 -12.01 2.04 28.61
C LYS A 118 -12.00 0.96 27.52
N ALA A 119 -11.67 1.31 26.26
CA ALA A 119 -11.52 0.32 25.20
C ALA A 119 -10.11 -0.27 25.20
N ILE A 120 -10.05 -1.57 24.95
CA ILE A 120 -8.79 -2.33 24.75
C ILE A 120 -8.83 -2.88 23.34
N TRP A 121 -7.72 -2.79 22.63
CA TRP A 121 -7.64 -3.30 21.27
C TRP A 121 -6.27 -3.92 20.98
N ASN A 122 -6.24 -4.78 20.00
CA ASN A 122 -5.03 -5.26 19.38
C ASN A 122 -5.13 -5.12 17.85
N THR A 123 -3.99 -5.13 17.18
CA THR A 123 -3.93 -5.14 15.72
C THR A 123 -3.00 -6.24 15.25
N HIS A 124 -3.33 -6.86 14.11
CA HIS A 124 -2.50 -7.85 13.44
C HIS A 124 -2.52 -7.61 11.93
N PHE A 125 -1.46 -8.01 11.25
CA PHE A 125 -1.46 -7.92 9.78
C PHE A 125 -2.51 -8.86 9.20
N LYS A 126 -3.35 -8.33 8.30
CA LYS A 126 -4.40 -9.11 7.64
C LYS A 126 -4.10 -9.37 6.17
N ALA A 127 -3.87 -8.31 5.40
CA ALA A 127 -3.69 -8.42 3.95
C ALA A 127 -3.02 -7.18 3.35
N TRP A 128 -2.61 -7.31 2.09
CA TRP A 128 -2.31 -6.18 1.23
C TRP A 128 -3.53 -5.85 0.38
N SER A 129 -3.90 -4.59 0.30
CA SER A 129 -5.05 -4.12 -0.50
C SER A 129 -4.65 -2.92 -1.35
N PRO A 130 -5.21 -2.76 -2.56
CA PRO A 130 -4.99 -1.54 -3.33
C PRO A 130 -5.45 -0.31 -2.57
N ALA A 131 -4.59 0.71 -2.52
CA ALA A 131 -4.96 2.00 -1.98
C ALA A 131 -6.13 2.60 -2.79
N PRO A 132 -7.10 3.28 -2.16
CA PRO A 132 -8.20 3.91 -2.87
C PRO A 132 -7.69 4.90 -3.92
N LYS A 133 -8.29 4.88 -5.10
CA LYS A 133 -7.88 5.75 -6.23
C LYS A 133 -7.89 7.23 -5.86
N SER A 134 -8.82 7.64 -5.00
CA SER A 134 -8.97 9.04 -4.56
C SER A 134 -7.77 9.58 -3.78
N VAL A 135 -7.02 8.72 -3.08
CA VAL A 135 -5.88 9.11 -2.24
C VAL A 135 -4.54 8.56 -2.75
N MET A 136 -4.58 7.65 -3.73
CA MET A 136 -3.38 6.95 -4.20
C MET A 136 -2.31 7.90 -4.76
N SER A 137 -2.70 8.91 -5.52
CA SER A 137 -1.76 9.88 -6.10
C SER A 137 -1.04 10.70 -5.02
N GLU A 138 -1.76 11.10 -3.98
CA GLU A 138 -1.21 11.84 -2.84
C GLU A 138 -0.23 10.97 -2.05
N ILE A 139 -0.62 9.73 -1.72
CA ILE A 139 0.24 8.77 -1.03
C ILE A 139 1.52 8.49 -1.82
N VAL A 140 1.40 8.27 -3.13
CA VAL A 140 2.56 8.05 -4.02
C VAL A 140 3.49 9.26 -4.00
N SER A 141 2.95 10.48 -4.16
CA SER A 141 3.71 11.72 -4.13
C SER A 141 4.48 11.89 -2.81
N ASP A 142 3.82 11.63 -1.68
CA ASP A 142 4.43 11.77 -0.35
C ASP A 142 5.53 10.74 -0.08
N ILE A 143 5.32 9.49 -0.52
CA ILE A 143 6.38 8.47 -0.42
C ILE A 143 7.58 8.85 -1.28
N ARG A 144 7.34 9.33 -2.50
CA ARG A 144 8.41 9.76 -3.41
C ARG A 144 9.20 10.94 -2.86
N LYS A 145 8.53 11.97 -2.35
CA LYS A 145 9.17 13.13 -1.67
C LYS A 145 10.07 12.68 -0.52
N ARG A 146 9.56 11.80 0.35
CA ARG A 146 10.35 11.26 1.48
C ARG A 146 11.59 10.48 1.04
N LYS A 147 11.57 9.92 -0.17
CA LYS A 147 12.71 9.20 -0.78
C LYS A 147 13.62 10.09 -1.63
N GLY A 148 13.36 11.40 -1.69
CA GLY A 148 14.12 12.33 -2.51
C GLY A 148 13.91 12.13 -4.02
N LEU A 149 12.77 11.57 -4.41
CA LEU A 149 12.39 11.37 -5.81
C LEU A 149 11.45 12.50 -6.27
N ASP A 150 11.35 12.66 -7.60
CA ASP A 150 10.33 13.53 -8.18
C ASP A 150 8.96 13.15 -7.64
N PRO A 151 8.11 14.08 -7.16
CA PRO A 151 6.78 13.80 -6.66
C PRO A 151 5.88 13.04 -7.63
N GLU A 152 6.03 13.28 -8.94
CA GLU A 152 5.29 12.56 -9.97
C GLU A 152 6.01 11.27 -10.37
N PRO A 153 5.31 10.14 -10.49
CA PRO A 153 5.90 8.92 -11.01
C PRO A 153 6.21 9.09 -12.51
N PRO A 154 7.26 8.42 -13.02
CA PRO A 154 7.63 8.49 -14.42
C PRO A 154 6.53 7.90 -15.30
N ARG A 155 6.49 8.33 -16.56
CA ARG A 155 5.57 7.80 -17.57
C ARG A 155 6.18 6.60 -18.28
N ALA A 156 5.35 5.69 -18.78
CA ALA A 156 5.83 4.53 -19.56
C ALA A 156 6.69 4.95 -20.76
N SER A 157 6.33 6.06 -21.41
CA SER A 157 7.06 6.62 -22.57
C SER A 157 8.51 7.04 -22.26
N GLU A 158 8.88 7.22 -20.99
CA GLU A 158 10.26 7.56 -20.62
C GLU A 158 11.19 6.34 -20.63
N PHE A 159 10.61 5.14 -20.65
CA PHE A 159 11.32 3.86 -20.67
C PHE A 159 11.29 3.16 -22.02
N ILE A 160 10.50 3.65 -22.96
CA ILE A 160 10.37 3.14 -24.32
C ILE A 160 11.25 4.03 -25.19
N ASP A 161 12.18 3.41 -25.94
CA ASP A 161 13.00 4.14 -26.91
C ASP A 161 12.08 4.66 -28.02
N LYS A 162 12.27 5.92 -28.35
CA LYS A 162 11.61 6.50 -29.54
C LYS A 162 12.43 6.06 -30.74
N GLU A 163 11.82 5.35 -31.66
CA GLU A 163 12.37 5.10 -33.01
C GLU A 163 12.60 6.43 -33.75
#